data_580e3992df05328e5d3a9e20571e4d9d
#
_entry.id   580e3992df05328e5d3a9e20571e4d9d
#
_cell.length_a   1.000
_cell.length_b   1.000
_cell.length_c   1.000
_cell.angle_alpha   90.00
_cell.angle_beta   90.00
_cell.angle_gamma   90.00
#
_symmetry.space_group_name_H-M   'P 1'
#
loop_
_entity.id
_entity.type
_entity.pdbx_description
1 polymer ?
#
loop_
_entity_poly.entity_id
_entity_poly.type
_entity_poly.pdbx_seq_one_letter_code
_entity_poly.pdbx_strand_id
1 'polypeptide(L)'
;RQTLLDALRSETRTMIFYESPYRLVKTLEQFAEVFGEERQASVCREISKLHEESVRGSLKEIIAHFQQTEPRGEIVIVVAGCGEGEMSALKALKAQAKEKKPRLSNKERYAMREAAPEEFKKKKFREE
;
A
#
# COMPACT_ATOMS: atom_id res chain seq x y z
N ARG A 1 0.63 -8.69 -3.50
CA ARG A 1 -0.12 -7.62 -2.81
C ARG A 1 0.69 -6.33 -2.65
N GLN A 2 1.92 -6.42 -2.16
CA GLN A 2 2.76 -5.23 -1.94
C GLN A 2 3.00 -4.42 -3.23
N THR A 3 3.27 -5.08 -4.33
CA THR A 3 3.46 -4.45 -5.64
C THR A 3 2.21 -3.68 -6.08
N LEU A 4 1.03 -4.26 -5.86
CA LEU A 4 -0.24 -3.61 -6.19
C LEU A 4 -0.45 -2.37 -5.31
N LEU A 5 -0.18 -2.47 -4.02
CA LEU A 5 -0.30 -1.34 -3.09
C LEU A 5 0.66 -0.21 -3.45
N ASP A 6 1.89 -0.54 -3.83
CA ASP A 6 2.87 0.46 -4.27
C ASP A 6 2.40 1.20 -5.53
N ALA A 7 1.77 0.49 -6.46
CA ALA A 7 1.18 1.09 -7.66
C ALA A 7 0.02 2.03 -7.32
N LEU A 8 -0.73 1.74 -6.25
CA LEU A 8 -1.87 2.56 -5.80
C LEU A 8 -1.48 3.75 -4.92
N ARG A 9 -0.20 3.87 -4.54
CA ARG A 9 0.28 4.96 -3.66
C ARG A 9 -0.10 6.35 -4.17
N SER A 10 -0.04 6.55 -5.48
CA SER A 10 -0.34 7.83 -6.13
C SER A 10 -1.76 7.91 -6.69
N GLU A 11 -2.62 6.95 -6.38
CA GLU A 11 -4.02 6.97 -6.83
C GLU A 11 -4.78 8.11 -6.16
N THR A 12 -5.42 8.97 -6.95
CA THR A 12 -6.17 10.13 -6.45
C THR A 12 -7.63 9.83 -6.17
N ARG A 13 -8.15 8.75 -6.73
CA ARG A 13 -9.54 8.33 -6.50
C ARG A 13 -9.67 7.58 -5.19
N THR A 14 -10.85 7.64 -4.59
CA THR A 14 -11.19 6.81 -3.43
C THR A 14 -11.10 5.34 -3.80
N MET A 15 -10.45 4.55 -2.96
CA MET A 15 -10.24 3.13 -3.17
C MET A 15 -11.12 2.31 -2.24
N ILE A 16 -11.64 1.19 -2.72
CA ILE A 16 -12.47 0.27 -1.93
C ILE A 16 -11.84 -1.12 -1.96
N PHE A 17 -11.69 -1.70 -0.78
CA PHE A 17 -11.12 -3.04 -0.61
C PHE A 17 -12.04 -3.91 0.23
N TYR A 18 -12.17 -5.17 -0.16
CA TYR A 18 -12.85 -6.18 0.66
C TYR A 18 -11.81 -6.95 1.46
N GLU A 19 -12.08 -7.18 2.73
CA GLU A 19 -11.15 -7.90 3.59
C GLU A 19 -11.86 -8.77 4.61
N SER A 20 -11.18 -9.83 5.02
CA SER A 20 -11.61 -10.72 6.09
C SER A 20 -11.38 -10.07 7.47
N PRO A 21 -12.28 -10.30 8.46
CA PRO A 21 -12.04 -9.80 9.82
C PRO A 21 -10.72 -10.28 10.41
N TYR A 22 -10.26 -11.47 10.03
CA TYR A 22 -9.00 -12.05 10.54
C TYR A 22 -7.76 -11.34 10.01
N ARG A 23 -7.86 -10.67 8.87
CA ARG A 23 -6.75 -9.98 8.21
C ARG A 23 -6.82 -8.46 8.32
N LEU A 24 -7.90 -7.93 8.85
CA LEU A 24 -8.17 -6.49 8.84
C LEU A 24 -7.01 -5.67 9.40
N VAL A 25 -6.57 -5.96 10.61
CA VAL A 25 -5.49 -5.20 11.26
C VAL A 25 -4.20 -5.26 10.45
N LYS A 26 -3.82 -6.44 10.00
CA LYS A 26 -2.62 -6.63 9.18
C LYS A 26 -2.69 -5.86 7.88
N THR A 27 -3.84 -5.89 7.21
CA THR A 27 -4.06 -5.16 5.96
C THR A 27 -4.01 -3.64 6.18
N LEU A 28 -4.61 -3.14 7.27
CA LEU A 28 -4.55 -1.73 7.62
C LEU A 28 -3.12 -1.28 7.92
N GLU A 29 -2.33 -2.11 8.58
CA GLU A 29 -0.91 -1.83 8.83
C GLU A 29 -0.13 -1.72 7.52
N GLN A 30 -0.39 -2.61 6.56
CA GLN A 30 0.21 -2.53 5.22
C GLN A 30 -0.20 -1.25 4.49
N PHE A 31 -1.46 -0.85 4.60
CA PHE A 31 -1.94 0.39 4.02
C PHE A 31 -1.26 1.61 4.66
N ALA A 32 -1.05 1.59 5.97
CA ALA A 32 -0.36 2.66 6.68
C ALA A 32 1.09 2.81 6.21
N GLU A 33 1.77 1.72 5.93
CA GLU A 33 3.14 1.74 5.38
C GLU A 33 3.19 2.33 3.97
N VAL A 34 2.21 1.98 3.12
CA VAL A 34 2.20 2.39 1.71
C VAL A 34 1.60 3.78 1.53
N PHE A 35 0.45 4.04 2.15
CA PHE A 35 -0.31 5.29 1.97
C PHE A 35 -0.01 6.35 3.02
N GLY A 36 0.62 5.98 4.13
CA GLY A 36 0.88 6.85 5.26
C GLY A 36 -0.15 6.69 6.36
N GLU A 37 0.29 6.82 7.61
CA GLU A 37 -0.57 6.66 8.80
C GLU A 37 -1.68 7.70 8.90
N GLU A 38 -1.48 8.86 8.31
CA GLU A 38 -2.43 9.98 8.33
C GLU A 38 -3.49 9.91 7.23
N ARG A 39 -3.39 8.94 6.31
CA ARG A 39 -4.35 8.78 5.22
C ARG A 39 -5.73 8.50 5.81
N GLN A 40 -6.72 9.26 5.38
CA GLN A 40 -8.10 9.09 5.84
C GLN A 40 -8.72 7.83 5.25
N ALA A 41 -9.44 7.11 6.08
CA ALA A 41 -10.09 5.87 5.68
C ALA A 41 -11.37 5.64 6.49
N SER A 42 -12.16 4.68 6.05
CA SER A 42 -13.34 4.22 6.76
C SER A 42 -13.39 2.70 6.67
N VAL A 43 -13.62 2.04 7.78
CA VAL A 43 -13.88 0.60 7.80
C VAL A 43 -15.36 0.40 8.08
N CYS A 44 -16.06 -0.15 7.10
CA CYS A 44 -17.49 -0.40 7.18
C CYS A 44 -17.74 -1.88 7.41
N ARG A 45 -18.56 -2.18 8.40
CA ARG A 45 -18.88 -3.53 8.79
C ARG A 45 -20.37 -3.77 8.66
N GLU A 46 -20.76 -4.92 8.13
CA GLU A 46 -22.16 -5.32 8.01
C GLU A 46 -23.05 -4.31 7.29
N ILE A 47 -22.56 -3.76 6.16
CA ILE A 47 -23.28 -2.77 5.35
C ILE A 47 -24.68 -3.26 4.97
N SER A 48 -25.67 -2.40 5.15
CA SER A 48 -27.10 -2.68 4.90
C SER A 48 -27.70 -3.74 5.81
N LYS A 49 -27.02 -4.14 6.87
CA LYS A 49 -27.50 -5.08 7.87
C LYS A 49 -27.86 -4.36 9.17
N LEU A 50 -28.56 -5.05 10.06
CA LEU A 50 -29.05 -4.50 11.32
C LEU A 50 -27.94 -3.90 12.19
N HIS A 51 -26.74 -4.52 12.19
CA HIS A 51 -25.60 -4.09 13.01
C HIS A 51 -24.53 -3.38 12.17
N GLU A 52 -24.94 -2.59 11.20
CA GLU A 52 -24.02 -1.77 10.39
C GLU A 52 -23.23 -0.82 11.28
N GLU A 53 -21.91 -0.81 11.08
CA GLU A 53 -20.99 0.05 11.81
C GLU A 53 -19.93 0.60 10.85
N SER A 54 -19.57 1.87 11.05
CA SER A 54 -18.48 2.50 10.29
C SER A 54 -17.52 3.16 11.25
N VAL A 55 -16.24 2.83 11.15
CA VAL A 55 -15.15 3.45 11.89
C VAL A 55 -14.35 4.33 10.94
N ARG A 56 -14.33 5.62 11.17
CA ARG A 56 -13.69 6.63 10.31
C ARG A 56 -12.56 7.33 11.03
N GLY A 57 -11.54 7.74 10.27
CA GLY A 57 -10.40 8.48 10.78
C GLY A 57 -9.16 8.22 9.96
N SER A 58 -7.99 8.55 10.52
CA SER A 58 -6.72 8.18 9.90
C SER A 58 -6.49 6.68 10.04
N LEU A 59 -5.65 6.12 9.17
CA LEU A 59 -5.29 4.70 9.26
C LEU A 59 -4.74 4.35 10.64
N LYS A 60 -3.95 5.23 11.23
CA LYS A 60 -3.40 5.06 12.58
C LYS A 60 -4.50 4.92 13.64
N GLU A 61 -5.50 5.79 13.60
CA GLU A 61 -6.63 5.77 14.53
C GLU A 61 -7.47 4.51 14.38
N ILE A 62 -7.73 4.10 13.15
CA ILE A 62 -8.51 2.91 12.83
C ILE A 62 -7.78 1.64 13.29
N ILE A 63 -6.47 1.56 13.08
CA ILE A 63 -5.65 0.44 13.56
C ILE A 63 -5.73 0.33 15.07
N ALA A 64 -5.58 1.45 15.79
CA ALA A 64 -5.67 1.47 17.24
C ALA A 64 -7.04 0.97 17.74
N HIS A 65 -8.11 1.36 17.05
CA HIS A 65 -9.47 0.93 17.39
C HIS A 65 -9.60 -0.60 17.27
N PHE A 66 -9.16 -1.19 16.17
CA PHE A 66 -9.32 -2.62 15.91
C PHE A 66 -8.29 -3.49 16.64
N GLN A 67 -7.22 -2.92 17.16
CA GLN A 67 -6.32 -3.63 18.08
C GLN A 67 -6.98 -3.87 19.44
N GLN A 68 -7.92 -3.03 19.84
CA GLN A 68 -8.64 -3.14 21.10
C GLN A 68 -10.00 -3.84 20.94
N THR A 69 -10.60 -3.76 19.75
CA THR A 69 -11.92 -4.30 19.46
C THR A 69 -11.83 -5.31 18.32
N GLU A 70 -12.18 -6.56 18.58
CA GLU A 70 -12.12 -7.59 17.55
C GLU A 70 -13.15 -7.34 16.46
N PRO A 71 -12.75 -7.26 15.18
CA PRO A 71 -13.67 -7.08 14.07
C PRO A 71 -14.45 -8.36 13.77
N ARG A 72 -15.72 -8.21 13.37
CA ARG A 72 -16.60 -9.34 13.03
C ARG A 72 -17.43 -9.02 11.80
N GLY A 73 -17.80 -10.07 11.05
CA GLY A 73 -18.70 -9.97 9.91
C GLY A 73 -18.00 -9.55 8.62
N GLU A 74 -18.80 -9.10 7.67
CA GLU A 74 -18.30 -8.62 6.38
C GLU A 74 -17.72 -7.22 6.50
N ILE A 75 -16.52 -7.05 5.95
CA ILE A 75 -15.76 -5.80 6.08
C ILE A 75 -15.42 -5.22 4.72
N VAL A 76 -15.64 -3.91 4.58
CA VAL A 76 -15.22 -3.12 3.44
C VAL A 76 -14.36 -1.97 3.96
N ILE A 77 -13.17 -1.81 3.37
CA ILE A 77 -12.25 -0.72 3.69
C ILE A 77 -12.33 0.32 2.57
N VAL A 78 -12.63 1.56 2.93
CA VAL A 78 -12.66 2.68 2.00
C VAL A 78 -11.49 3.59 2.34
N VAL A 79 -10.57 3.78 1.40
CA VAL A 79 -9.35 4.59 1.60
C VAL A 79 -9.41 5.81 0.71
N ALA A 80 -9.20 6.98 1.28
CA ALA A 80 -9.14 8.24 0.52
C ALA A 80 -7.96 8.21 -0.47
N GLY A 81 -8.16 8.81 -1.62
CA GLY A 81 -7.12 8.95 -2.61
C GLY A 81 -6.02 9.91 -2.18
N CYS A 82 -4.92 9.90 -2.92
CA CYS A 82 -3.79 10.79 -2.71
C CYS A 82 -4.19 12.24 -2.97
N GLY A 83 -3.98 13.14 -2.01
CA GLY A 83 -4.24 14.57 -2.17
C GLY A 83 -3.16 15.25 -3.02
N GLU A 84 -3.44 16.47 -3.49
CA GLU A 84 -2.50 17.23 -4.33
C GLU A 84 -1.14 17.45 -3.65
N GLY A 85 -1.15 17.77 -2.36
CA GLY A 85 0.07 17.95 -1.59
C GLY A 85 0.90 16.67 -1.49
N GLU A 86 0.23 15.56 -1.25
CA GLU A 86 0.87 14.23 -1.18
C GLU A 86 1.41 13.82 -2.55
N MET A 87 0.67 14.10 -3.62
CA MET A 87 1.08 13.83 -4.99
C MET A 87 2.35 14.59 -5.33
N SER A 88 2.42 15.87 -4.96
CA SER A 88 3.61 16.69 -5.17
C SER A 88 4.82 16.16 -4.40
N ALA A 89 4.62 15.75 -3.16
CA ALA A 89 5.68 15.15 -2.33
C ALA A 89 6.18 13.83 -2.93
N LEU A 90 5.28 12.98 -3.40
CA LEU A 90 5.64 11.71 -4.04
C LEU A 90 6.42 11.93 -5.34
N LYS A 91 6.02 12.91 -6.14
CA LYS A 91 6.74 13.28 -7.37
C LYS A 91 8.15 13.78 -7.06
N ALA A 92 8.29 14.61 -6.03
CA ALA A 92 9.58 15.10 -5.58
C ALA A 92 10.51 13.98 -5.12
N LEU A 93 9.98 13.03 -4.33
CA LEU A 93 10.74 11.87 -3.87
C LEU A 93 11.19 10.97 -5.03
N LYS A 94 10.32 10.75 -6.01
CA LYS A 94 10.67 9.97 -7.21
C LYS A 94 11.74 10.65 -8.04
N ALA A 95 11.68 11.97 -8.18
CA ALA A 95 12.70 12.75 -8.88
C ALA A 95 14.06 12.64 -8.20
N GLN A 96 14.11 12.77 -6.86
CA GLN A 96 15.34 12.61 -6.08
C GLN A 96 15.93 11.20 -6.21
N ALA A 97 15.08 10.17 -6.19
CA ALA A 97 15.51 8.78 -6.34
C ALA A 97 16.12 8.53 -7.73
N LYS A 98 15.61 9.18 -8.78
CA LYS A 98 16.18 9.09 -10.14
C LYS A 98 17.55 9.78 -10.23
N GLU A 99 17.73 10.90 -9.54
CA GLU A 99 19.01 11.61 -9.51
C GLU A 99 20.10 10.84 -8.78
N LYS A 100 19.74 10.12 -7.70
CA LYS A 100 20.68 9.33 -6.90
C LYS A 100 21.15 8.06 -7.59
N LYS A 101 20.43 7.58 -8.59
CA LYS A 101 20.81 6.38 -9.36
C LYS A 101 21.21 6.80 -10.77
N PRO A 102 22.52 6.87 -11.08
CA PRO A 102 22.93 7.17 -12.44
C PRO A 102 22.38 6.11 -13.39
N ARG A 103 21.90 6.59 -14.53
CA ARG A 103 21.34 5.70 -15.55
C ARG A 103 22.45 4.85 -16.15
N LEU A 104 22.47 3.58 -15.83
CA LEU A 104 23.45 2.65 -16.37
C LEU A 104 23.18 2.39 -17.85
N SER A 105 24.26 2.32 -18.66
CA SER A 105 24.15 1.87 -20.04
C SER A 105 23.73 0.40 -20.09
N ASN A 106 23.22 -0.05 -21.21
CA ASN A 106 22.87 -1.46 -21.38
C ASN A 106 24.07 -2.38 -21.12
N LYS A 107 25.25 -1.95 -21.54
CA LYS A 107 26.49 -2.69 -21.30
C LYS A 107 26.82 -2.81 -19.81
N GLU A 108 26.67 -1.73 -19.06
CA GLU A 108 26.90 -1.71 -17.60
C GLU A 108 25.88 -2.57 -16.86
N ARG A 109 24.62 -2.51 -17.26
CA ARG A 109 23.56 -3.36 -16.70
C ARG A 109 23.85 -4.84 -16.95
N TYR A 110 24.34 -5.17 -18.14
CA TYR A 110 24.67 -6.53 -18.50
C TYR A 110 25.86 -7.05 -17.67
N ALA A 111 26.88 -6.23 -17.50
CA ALA A 111 28.04 -6.54 -16.66
C ALA A 111 27.64 -6.79 -15.21
N MET A 112 26.75 -5.96 -14.63
CA MET A 112 26.23 -6.14 -13.27
C MET A 112 25.42 -7.43 -13.15
N ARG A 113 24.64 -7.78 -14.16
CA ARG A 113 23.85 -9.01 -14.19
C ARG A 113 24.74 -10.24 -14.21
N GLU A 114 25.82 -10.21 -15.00
CA GLU A 114 26.80 -11.31 -15.07
C GLU A 114 27.55 -11.50 -13.76
N ALA A 115 27.83 -10.41 -13.04
CA ALA A 115 28.49 -10.43 -11.74
C ALA A 115 27.55 -10.83 -10.58
N ALA A 116 26.21 -10.88 -10.82
CA ALA A 116 25.25 -11.26 -9.80
C ALA A 116 25.35 -12.76 -9.43
N PRO A 117 25.12 -13.12 -8.15
CA PRO A 117 25.07 -14.53 -7.76
C PRO A 117 24.02 -15.32 -8.55
N GLU A 118 24.30 -16.58 -8.82
CA GLU A 118 23.40 -17.46 -9.59
C GLU A 118 21.98 -17.52 -9.05
N GLU A 119 21.81 -17.44 -7.74
CA GLU A 119 20.51 -17.44 -7.10
C GLU A 119 19.64 -16.24 -7.54
N PHE A 120 20.24 -15.07 -7.69
CA PHE A 120 19.55 -13.87 -8.17
C PHE A 120 19.19 -13.97 -9.66
N LYS A 121 20.03 -14.59 -10.46
CA LYS A 121 19.76 -14.81 -11.88
C LYS A 121 18.55 -15.74 -12.06
N LYS A 122 18.46 -16.81 -11.28
CA LYS A 122 17.35 -17.78 -11.32
C LYS A 122 16.02 -17.16 -10.86
N LYS A 123 16.03 -16.36 -9.81
CA LYS A 123 14.83 -15.66 -9.32
C LYS A 123 14.25 -14.72 -10.36
N LYS A 124 15.11 -14.00 -11.07
CA LYS A 124 14.67 -13.05 -12.10
C LYS A 124 13.98 -13.75 -13.27
N PHE A 125 14.41 -14.92 -13.64
CA PHE A 125 13.78 -15.74 -14.68
C PHE A 125 12.43 -16.31 -14.25
N ARG A 126 12.21 -16.55 -12.96
CA ARG A 126 10.95 -17.10 -12.46
C ARG A 126 9.84 -16.05 -12.30
N GLU A 127 10.19 -14.79 -12.16
CA GLU A 127 9.24 -13.69 -12.01
C GLU A 127 8.73 -13.17 -13.35
N GLU A 128 9.38 -13.53 -14.46
CA GLU A 128 8.93 -13.27 -15.80
C GLU A 128 7.97 -14.38 -16.26
#